data_28adff572df1d2d9195ac81b3d28b076
#
_entry.id   28adff572df1d2d9195ac81b3d28b076
#
_cell.length_a   1.000
_cell.length_b   1.000
_cell.length_c   1.000
_cell.angle_alpha   90.00
_cell.angle_beta   90.00
_cell.angle_gamma   90.00
#
_symmetry.space_group_name_H-M   'P 1'
#
loop_
_entity.id
_entity.type
_entity.pdbx_description
1 polymer ?
#
loop_
_entity_poly.entity_id
_entity_poly.type
_entity_poly.pdbx_seq_one_letter_code
_entity_poly.pdbx_strand_id
1 'polypeptide(L)'
;SDTDMMVLSFIPSRREKELLTIQEADETRRIIHEMEGTRRLLIHGRVTPNQPGDMEDMDELAETWGVSAWKCYTQWGPDGKGFFLHDDLGLKMIEKARALGVKNICVHKGLPFGRESYEHSIASDIGVVAKMYPDVNFLVYHSGFVAGQAEGPYDPKRGEGVDELIRSVEENGVGRNANV
;
A
#
# COMPACT_ATOMS: atom_id res chain seq x y z
N SER A 1 -16.89 21.01 6.18
CA SER A 1 -15.61 20.67 5.55
C SER A 1 -15.84 20.40 4.07
N ASP A 2 -14.96 20.92 3.21
CA ASP A 2 -15.03 20.72 1.75
C ASP A 2 -14.41 19.38 1.33
N THR A 3 -14.15 18.49 2.29
CA THR A 3 -13.59 17.16 2.05
C THR A 3 -14.71 16.15 1.88
N ASP A 4 -14.82 15.56 0.69
CA ASP A 4 -15.86 14.57 0.38
C ASP A 4 -15.57 13.19 1.00
N MET A 5 -14.32 12.76 0.95
CA MET A 5 -13.86 11.46 1.48
C MET A 5 -12.58 11.60 2.27
N MET A 6 -12.43 10.80 3.30
CA MET A 6 -11.22 10.70 4.12
C MET A 6 -10.79 9.24 4.24
N VAL A 7 -9.49 9.03 4.37
CA VAL A 7 -8.93 7.70 4.59
C VAL A 7 -8.10 7.70 5.86
N LEU A 8 -8.39 6.79 6.77
CA LEU A 8 -7.55 6.47 7.91
C LEU A 8 -6.64 5.31 7.53
N SER A 9 -5.35 5.54 7.59
CA SER A 9 -4.34 4.58 7.18
C SER A 9 -3.29 4.37 8.26
N PHE A 10 -2.60 3.25 8.22
CA PHE A 10 -1.64 2.83 9.23
C PHE A 10 -0.20 3.04 8.77
N ILE A 11 0.69 3.25 9.73
CA ILE A 11 2.14 3.21 9.51
C ILE A 11 2.67 1.83 9.94
N PRO A 12 3.85 1.39 9.44
CA PRO A 12 4.40 0.09 9.81
C PRO A 12 4.86 0.12 11.27
N SER A 13 4.56 -0.93 11.99
CA SER A 13 5.02 -1.12 13.35
C SER A 13 5.02 -2.61 13.71
N ARG A 14 5.79 -2.99 14.72
CA ARG A 14 5.59 -4.29 15.38
C ARG A 14 4.21 -4.33 16.02
N ARG A 15 3.60 -5.50 16.09
CA ARG A 15 2.23 -5.66 16.62
C ARG A 15 2.08 -5.11 18.04
N GLU A 16 3.06 -5.36 18.90
CA GLU A 16 3.08 -4.89 20.28
C GLU A 16 3.32 -3.36 20.46
N LYS A 17 3.61 -2.67 19.35
CA LYS A 17 3.88 -1.21 19.31
C LYS A 17 2.96 -0.48 18.34
N GLU A 18 1.81 -1.05 18.06
CA GLU A 18 0.84 -0.45 17.17
C GLU A 18 0.34 0.89 17.74
N LEU A 19 0.48 1.95 16.93
CA LEU A 19 0.11 3.32 17.34
C LEU A 19 -1.37 3.61 17.15
N LEU A 20 -2.03 2.84 16.30
CA LEU A 20 -3.45 2.94 15.98
C LEU A 20 -3.98 1.53 15.77
N THR A 21 -4.93 1.12 16.59
CA THR A 21 -5.60 -0.17 16.46
C THR A 21 -6.76 -0.09 15.46
N ILE A 22 -7.18 -1.21 14.93
CA ILE A 22 -8.36 -1.24 14.04
C ILE A 22 -9.64 -0.84 14.80
N GLN A 23 -9.72 -1.15 16.09
CA GLN A 23 -10.84 -0.76 16.95
C GLN A 23 -10.93 0.77 17.10
N GLU A 24 -9.81 1.46 17.33
CA GLU A 24 -9.75 2.92 17.40
C GLU A 24 -10.08 3.57 16.06
N ALA A 25 -9.63 2.97 14.96
CA ALA A 25 -9.96 3.42 13.62
C ALA A 25 -11.47 3.29 13.34
N ASP A 26 -12.08 2.18 13.72
CA ASP A 26 -13.52 1.97 13.55
C ASP A 26 -14.35 2.88 14.47
N GLU A 27 -13.93 3.08 15.69
CA GLU A 27 -14.57 4.04 16.61
C GLU A 27 -14.54 5.45 16.03
N THR A 28 -13.41 5.86 15.44
CA THR A 28 -13.30 7.14 14.75
C THR A 28 -14.29 7.24 13.58
N ARG A 29 -14.40 6.18 12.77
CA ARG A 29 -15.37 6.08 11.67
C ARG A 29 -16.81 6.20 12.17
N ARG A 30 -17.12 5.51 13.26
CA ARG A 30 -18.44 5.55 13.90
C ARG A 30 -18.79 6.97 14.39
N ILE A 31 -17.87 7.63 15.08
CA ILE A 31 -18.05 9.00 15.57
C ILE A 31 -18.34 9.97 14.42
N ILE A 32 -17.54 9.91 13.34
CA ILE A 32 -17.75 10.77 12.17
C ILE A 32 -19.11 10.50 11.52
N HIS A 33 -19.50 9.23 11.42
CA HIS A 33 -20.82 8.87 10.90
C HIS A 33 -21.96 9.43 11.74
N GLU A 34 -21.85 9.34 13.06
CA GLU A 34 -22.87 9.88 13.98
C GLU A 34 -22.96 11.41 13.95
N MET A 35 -21.80 12.08 13.87
CA MET A 35 -21.73 13.55 13.85
C MET A 35 -22.24 14.16 12.55
N GLU A 36 -21.98 13.52 11.44
CA GLU A 36 -22.19 14.09 10.11
C GLU A 36 -23.27 13.40 9.27
N GLY A 37 -23.72 12.22 9.70
CA GLY A 37 -24.65 11.39 8.94
C GLY A 37 -24.08 10.82 7.66
N THR A 38 -22.74 10.79 7.51
CA THR A 38 -22.05 10.37 6.29
C THR A 38 -21.10 9.21 6.55
N ARG A 39 -20.88 8.38 5.54
CA ARG A 39 -19.90 7.27 5.58
C ARG A 39 -18.63 7.64 4.83
N ARG A 40 -18.14 8.86 5.00
CA ARG A 40 -17.00 9.38 4.23
C ARG A 40 -15.63 8.99 4.76
N LEU A 41 -15.53 8.41 5.98
CA LEU A 41 -14.26 7.88 6.47
C LEU A 41 -14.11 6.42 6.05
N LEU A 42 -13.10 6.15 5.23
CA LEU A 42 -12.66 4.83 4.85
C LEU A 42 -11.48 4.41 5.74
N ILE A 43 -11.32 3.10 5.93
CA ILE A 43 -10.21 2.54 6.70
C ILE A 43 -9.42 1.61 5.79
N HIS A 44 -8.11 1.76 5.78
CA HIS A 44 -7.19 0.77 5.22
C HIS A 44 -6.86 -0.28 6.26
N GLY A 45 -6.87 -1.55 5.90
CA GLY A 45 -6.34 -2.63 6.71
C GLY A 45 -4.80 -2.61 6.64
N ARG A 46 -4.14 -2.63 7.79
CA ARG A 46 -2.70 -2.82 7.82
C ARG A 46 -2.37 -4.27 7.45
N VAL A 47 -1.39 -4.45 6.58
CA VAL A 47 -0.83 -5.77 6.29
C VAL A 47 0.67 -5.66 6.09
N THR A 48 1.42 -6.41 6.88
CA THR A 48 2.87 -6.57 6.77
C THR A 48 3.15 -8.06 6.58
N PRO A 49 3.19 -8.55 5.34
CA PRO A 49 3.18 -9.99 5.07
C PRO A 49 4.40 -10.74 5.62
N ASN A 50 5.51 -10.04 5.90
CA ASN A 50 6.68 -10.57 6.58
C ASN A 50 6.61 -10.49 8.11
N GLN A 51 5.47 -10.07 8.69
CA GLN A 51 5.22 -10.11 10.12
C GLN A 51 4.22 -11.22 10.46
N PRO A 52 4.58 -12.18 11.35
CA PRO A 52 3.68 -13.27 11.73
C PRO A 52 2.33 -12.75 12.24
N GLY A 53 1.24 -13.31 11.75
CA GLY A 53 -0.12 -12.97 12.14
C GLY A 53 -0.80 -11.92 11.25
N ASP A 54 -0.06 -11.04 10.56
CA ASP A 54 -0.68 -9.98 9.77
C ASP A 54 -1.46 -10.52 8.55
N MET A 55 -0.96 -11.61 7.96
CA MET A 55 -1.68 -12.28 6.87
C MET A 55 -2.95 -12.98 7.36
N GLU A 56 -2.92 -13.56 8.53
CA GLU A 56 -4.07 -14.22 9.17
C GLU A 56 -5.15 -13.19 9.53
N ASP A 57 -4.77 -12.03 10.04
CA ASP A 57 -5.71 -10.96 10.42
C ASP A 57 -6.48 -10.36 9.23
N MET A 58 -6.03 -10.56 8.00
CA MET A 58 -6.72 -10.03 6.81
C MET A 58 -8.18 -10.51 6.71
N ASP A 59 -8.50 -11.72 7.15
CA ASP A 59 -9.88 -12.23 7.14
C ASP A 59 -10.77 -11.38 8.05
N GLU A 60 -10.36 -11.17 9.30
CA GLU A 60 -11.12 -10.35 10.24
C GLU A 60 -11.20 -8.87 9.79
N LEU A 61 -10.10 -8.33 9.26
CA LEU A 61 -10.07 -6.95 8.75
C LEU A 61 -11.06 -6.72 7.61
N ALA A 62 -11.20 -7.70 6.71
CA ALA A 62 -12.15 -7.62 5.62
C ALA A 62 -13.60 -7.85 6.09
N GLU A 63 -13.85 -8.92 6.83
CA GLU A 63 -15.20 -9.42 7.14
C GLU A 63 -15.86 -8.67 8.30
N THR A 64 -15.09 -8.35 9.34
CA THR A 64 -15.61 -7.69 10.55
C THR A 64 -15.50 -6.17 10.46
N TRP A 65 -14.32 -5.67 10.07
CA TRP A 65 -14.04 -4.24 10.09
C TRP A 65 -14.34 -3.54 8.76
N GLY A 66 -14.53 -4.28 7.67
CA GLY A 66 -14.92 -3.73 6.38
C GLY A 66 -13.91 -2.72 5.84
N VAL A 67 -12.64 -3.08 5.84
CA VAL A 67 -11.58 -2.25 5.28
C VAL A 67 -11.76 -2.06 3.77
N SER A 68 -11.41 -0.89 3.24
CA SER A 68 -11.60 -0.53 1.83
C SER A 68 -10.38 -0.80 0.96
N ALA A 69 -9.23 -1.00 1.58
CA ALA A 69 -7.96 -1.28 0.93
C ALA A 69 -6.97 -1.89 1.92
N TRP A 70 -5.90 -2.44 1.40
CA TRP A 70 -4.75 -2.93 2.17
C TRP A 70 -3.62 -1.92 2.13
N LYS A 71 -3.07 -1.56 3.29
CA LYS A 71 -1.90 -0.69 3.39
C LYS A 71 -0.68 -1.51 3.76
N CYS A 72 0.33 -1.50 2.89
CA CYS A 72 1.59 -2.17 3.13
C CYS A 72 2.80 -1.26 2.89
N TYR A 73 3.91 -1.63 3.51
CA TYR A 73 5.20 -0.95 3.41
C TYR A 73 6.26 -1.96 3.03
N THR A 74 6.62 -1.98 1.75
CA THR A 74 7.53 -2.99 1.22
C THR A 74 8.97 -2.86 1.73
N GLN A 75 9.38 -1.65 2.14
CA GLN A 75 10.69 -1.43 2.74
C GLN A 75 10.79 -1.93 4.19
N TRP A 76 9.65 -2.15 4.86
CA TRP A 76 9.64 -2.46 6.29
C TRP A 76 9.48 -3.96 6.58
N GLY A 77 10.10 -4.41 7.66
CA GLY A 77 9.88 -5.71 8.27
C GLY A 77 10.33 -5.72 9.72
N PRO A 78 9.79 -6.61 10.57
CA PRO A 78 10.08 -6.66 11.99
C PRO A 78 11.56 -7.02 12.28
N ASP A 79 12.25 -7.62 11.31
CA ASP A 79 13.67 -7.97 11.34
C ASP A 79 14.55 -7.04 10.48
N GLY A 80 13.99 -5.90 10.04
CA GLY A 80 14.67 -4.93 9.18
C GLY A 80 14.72 -5.32 7.70
N LYS A 81 14.07 -6.40 7.28
CA LYS A 81 14.04 -6.85 5.89
C LYS A 81 12.72 -6.54 5.23
N GLY A 82 12.79 -5.84 4.12
CA GLY A 82 11.65 -5.61 3.24
C GLY A 82 11.38 -6.79 2.28
N PHE A 83 10.49 -6.57 1.33
CA PHE A 83 10.12 -7.54 0.29
C PHE A 83 9.68 -6.79 -0.97
N PHE A 84 9.77 -7.44 -2.12
CA PHE A 84 9.11 -6.96 -3.33
C PHE A 84 7.70 -7.54 -3.43
N LEU A 85 6.78 -6.79 -4.06
CA LEU A 85 5.41 -7.28 -4.30
C LEU A 85 5.38 -8.53 -5.20
N HIS A 86 6.37 -8.71 -6.06
CA HIS A 86 6.50 -9.88 -6.94
C HIS A 86 7.25 -11.06 -6.30
N ASP A 87 7.75 -10.94 -5.07
CA ASP A 87 8.26 -12.08 -4.31
C ASP A 87 7.10 -12.98 -3.84
N ASP A 88 7.38 -14.25 -3.54
CA ASP A 88 6.38 -15.22 -3.06
C ASP A 88 5.49 -14.66 -1.94
N LEU A 89 6.10 -13.87 -1.05
CA LEU A 89 5.40 -13.25 0.07
C LEU A 89 4.41 -12.17 -0.38
N GLY A 90 4.86 -11.28 -1.27
CA GLY A 90 4.01 -10.24 -1.86
C GLY A 90 2.89 -10.85 -2.71
N LEU A 91 3.19 -11.87 -3.51
CA LEU A 91 2.19 -12.55 -4.33
C LEU A 91 1.11 -13.23 -3.47
N LYS A 92 1.49 -13.89 -2.37
CA LYS A 92 0.52 -14.48 -1.42
C LYS A 92 -0.41 -13.44 -0.81
N MET A 93 0.13 -12.27 -0.45
CA MET A 93 -0.69 -11.14 0.05
C MET A 93 -1.68 -10.67 -1.01
N ILE A 94 -1.24 -10.47 -2.25
CA ILE A 94 -2.11 -10.04 -3.35
C ILE A 94 -3.22 -11.06 -3.62
N GLU A 95 -2.88 -12.35 -3.67
CA GLU A 95 -3.87 -13.42 -3.86
C GLU A 95 -4.89 -13.48 -2.72
N LYS A 96 -4.45 -13.30 -1.48
CA LYS A 96 -5.37 -13.24 -0.34
C LYS A 96 -6.28 -12.02 -0.41
N ALA A 97 -5.76 -10.85 -0.76
CA ALA A 97 -6.55 -9.63 -0.97
C ALA A 97 -7.64 -9.85 -2.04
N ARG A 98 -7.30 -10.52 -3.15
CA ARG A 98 -8.25 -10.90 -4.21
C ARG A 98 -9.33 -11.84 -3.71
N ALA A 99 -8.94 -12.90 -2.97
CA ALA A 99 -9.87 -13.89 -2.41
C ALA A 99 -10.88 -13.24 -1.45
N LEU A 100 -10.45 -12.25 -0.67
CA LEU A 100 -11.29 -11.48 0.25
C LEU A 100 -12.14 -10.39 -0.45
N GLY A 101 -11.95 -10.17 -1.75
CA GLY A 101 -12.70 -9.18 -2.52
C GLY A 101 -12.29 -7.73 -2.28
N VAL A 102 -11.29 -7.45 -1.45
CA VAL A 102 -10.72 -6.12 -1.21
C VAL A 102 -9.50 -5.96 -2.12
N LYS A 103 -9.73 -5.45 -3.33
CA LYS A 103 -8.76 -5.45 -4.42
C LYS A 103 -7.93 -4.17 -4.55
N ASN A 104 -7.98 -3.29 -3.57
CA ASN A 104 -7.15 -2.09 -3.53
C ASN A 104 -5.95 -2.33 -2.63
N ILE A 105 -4.75 -2.21 -3.17
CA ILE A 105 -3.49 -2.36 -2.43
C ILE A 105 -2.76 -1.03 -2.46
N CYS A 106 -2.68 -0.37 -1.31
CA CYS A 106 -1.99 0.89 -1.09
C CYS A 106 -0.58 0.59 -0.61
N VAL A 107 0.39 0.74 -1.49
CA VAL A 107 1.79 0.42 -1.20
C VAL A 107 2.62 1.68 -1.05
N HIS A 108 3.42 1.71 0.01
CA HIS A 108 4.39 2.78 0.23
C HIS A 108 5.62 2.53 -0.64
N LYS A 109 5.80 3.38 -1.66
CA LYS A 109 6.95 3.38 -2.56
C LYS A 109 7.46 4.81 -2.71
N GLY A 110 8.75 5.01 -2.52
CA GLY A 110 9.34 6.33 -2.37
C GLY A 110 9.29 6.83 -0.92
N LEU A 111 9.77 8.06 -0.68
CA LEU A 111 10.01 8.61 0.66
C LEU A 111 10.62 7.56 1.61
N PRO A 112 11.76 6.97 1.25
CA PRO A 112 12.37 5.89 2.02
C PRO A 112 12.72 6.35 3.44
N PHE A 113 12.49 5.49 4.43
CA PHE A 113 12.81 5.76 5.82
C PHE A 113 14.15 5.08 6.20
N GLY A 114 15.23 5.69 5.74
CA GLY A 114 16.58 5.18 5.94
C GLY A 114 17.10 4.32 4.80
N ARG A 115 18.24 3.66 5.03
CA ARG A 115 18.93 2.87 4.01
C ARG A 115 18.67 1.37 4.09
N GLU A 116 18.13 0.92 5.21
CA GLU A 116 17.82 -0.50 5.43
C GLU A 116 16.70 -0.92 4.47
N SER A 117 16.94 -1.97 3.72
CA SER A 117 16.01 -2.46 2.68
C SER A 117 15.57 -1.40 1.67
N TYR A 118 16.45 -0.44 1.37
CA TYR A 118 16.13 0.72 0.50
C TYR A 118 15.58 0.29 -0.87
N GLU A 119 16.13 -0.76 -1.46
CA GLU A 119 15.72 -1.32 -2.74
C GLU A 119 14.22 -1.63 -2.79
N HIS A 120 13.63 -2.02 -1.67
CA HIS A 120 12.21 -2.33 -1.56
C HIS A 120 11.30 -1.07 -1.52
N SER A 121 11.88 0.13 -1.36
CA SER A 121 11.15 1.39 -1.50
C SER A 121 11.02 1.84 -2.95
N ILE A 122 11.82 1.26 -3.85
CA ILE A 122 11.81 1.57 -5.29
C ILE A 122 10.59 0.93 -5.94
N ALA A 123 9.98 1.64 -6.90
CA ALA A 123 8.72 1.22 -7.52
C ALA A 123 8.87 0.27 -8.72
N SER A 124 10.00 -0.41 -8.84
CA SER A 124 10.32 -1.30 -9.97
C SER A 124 9.41 -2.53 -10.10
N ASP A 125 8.80 -2.97 -9.00
CA ASP A 125 7.92 -4.13 -8.95
C ASP A 125 6.45 -3.82 -9.32
N ILE A 126 6.07 -2.54 -9.38
CA ILE A 126 4.67 -2.13 -9.57
C ILE A 126 4.12 -2.58 -10.92
N GLY A 127 4.82 -2.29 -12.01
CA GLY A 127 4.39 -2.71 -13.35
C GLY A 127 4.30 -4.22 -13.50
N VAL A 128 5.20 -4.96 -12.82
CA VAL A 128 5.21 -6.42 -12.83
C VAL A 128 3.91 -6.97 -12.23
N VAL A 129 3.57 -6.57 -11.00
CA VAL A 129 2.37 -7.07 -10.32
C VAL A 129 1.08 -6.53 -10.94
N ALA A 130 1.07 -5.30 -11.46
CA ALA A 130 -0.08 -4.74 -12.16
C ALA A 130 -0.42 -5.51 -13.44
N LYS A 131 0.60 -5.97 -14.17
CA LYS A 131 0.43 -6.86 -15.32
C LYS A 131 -0.08 -8.25 -14.93
N MET A 132 0.45 -8.81 -13.83
CA MET A 132 0.04 -10.14 -13.34
C MET A 132 -1.39 -10.15 -12.82
N TYR A 133 -1.84 -9.04 -12.21
CA TYR A 133 -3.13 -8.90 -11.53
C TYR A 133 -3.92 -7.70 -12.05
N PRO A 134 -4.45 -7.77 -13.28
CA PRO A 134 -5.18 -6.66 -13.89
C PRO A 134 -6.51 -6.34 -13.21
N ASP A 135 -6.97 -7.19 -12.31
CA ASP A 135 -8.17 -7.01 -11.49
C ASP A 135 -7.90 -6.43 -10.08
N VAL A 136 -6.63 -6.09 -9.76
CA VAL A 136 -6.20 -5.48 -8.51
C VAL A 136 -5.72 -4.05 -8.79
N ASN A 137 -6.13 -3.09 -7.97
CA ASN A 137 -5.66 -1.70 -8.06
C ASN A 137 -4.46 -1.50 -7.13
N PHE A 138 -3.38 -1.01 -7.68
CA PHE A 138 -2.17 -0.66 -6.93
C PHE A 138 -2.08 0.85 -6.77
N LEU A 139 -2.36 1.35 -5.56
CA LEU A 139 -2.25 2.77 -5.22
C LEU A 139 -0.85 3.04 -4.68
N VAL A 140 -0.01 3.62 -5.51
CA VAL A 140 1.40 3.83 -5.21
C VAL A 140 1.57 5.13 -4.42
N TYR A 141 1.66 5.01 -3.10
CA TYR A 141 1.87 6.16 -2.21
C TYR A 141 3.22 6.79 -2.48
N HIS A 142 3.21 8.14 -2.58
CA HIS A 142 4.36 8.97 -2.91
C HIS A 142 4.92 8.78 -4.32
N SER A 143 4.27 7.97 -5.18
CA SER A 143 4.63 7.77 -6.60
C SER A 143 6.12 7.44 -6.84
N GLY A 144 6.78 6.78 -5.88
CA GLY A 144 8.21 6.51 -5.95
C GLY A 144 9.11 7.70 -5.60
N PHE A 145 8.57 8.89 -5.27
CA PHE A 145 9.34 10.11 -5.02
C PHE A 145 10.41 9.92 -3.94
N VAL A 146 11.61 10.44 -4.19
CA VAL A 146 12.74 10.41 -3.25
C VAL A 146 13.09 11.84 -2.84
N ALA A 147 12.97 12.13 -1.54
CA ALA A 147 13.30 13.45 -1.00
C ALA A 147 14.77 13.83 -1.27
N GLY A 148 14.99 15.07 -1.69
CA GLY A 148 16.32 15.59 -2.01
C GLY A 148 16.78 15.33 -3.44
N GLN A 149 15.99 14.60 -4.23
CA GLN A 149 16.19 14.50 -5.68
C GLN A 149 15.27 15.46 -6.42
N ALA A 150 15.79 16.11 -7.45
CA ALA A 150 14.98 16.95 -8.32
C ALA A 150 14.23 16.04 -9.30
N GLU A 151 12.91 16.09 -9.27
CA GLU A 151 12.10 15.53 -10.34
C GLU A 151 12.12 16.51 -11.52
N GLY A 152 12.26 15.98 -12.71
CA GLY A 152 12.39 16.77 -13.93
C GLY A 152 11.63 16.11 -15.09
N PRO A 153 11.98 16.43 -16.34
CA PRO A 153 11.49 15.66 -17.47
C PRO A 153 11.83 14.17 -17.29
N TYR A 154 10.90 13.30 -17.70
CA TYR A 154 11.10 11.85 -17.61
C TYR A 154 12.44 11.39 -18.21
N ASP A 155 13.22 10.69 -17.41
CA ASP A 155 14.47 10.06 -17.81
C ASP A 155 14.38 8.53 -17.65
N PRO A 156 14.26 7.77 -18.76
CA PRO A 156 14.13 6.31 -18.70
C PRO A 156 15.39 5.60 -18.18
N LYS A 157 16.49 6.32 -17.97
CA LYS A 157 17.72 5.74 -17.40
C LYS A 157 17.81 5.91 -15.87
N ARG A 158 16.92 6.70 -15.27
CA ARG A 158 16.90 6.86 -13.82
C ARG A 158 16.26 5.63 -13.17
N GLY A 159 17.02 4.92 -12.33
CA GLY A 159 16.60 3.68 -11.68
C GLY A 159 15.88 3.87 -10.35
N GLU A 160 15.41 5.08 -10.05
CA GLU A 160 14.66 5.41 -8.83
C GLU A 160 13.80 6.66 -9.05
N GLY A 161 13.01 7.03 -8.04
CA GLY A 161 12.11 8.18 -8.12
C GLY A 161 10.85 7.88 -8.92
N VAL A 162 10.19 8.94 -9.36
CA VAL A 162 8.95 8.85 -10.17
C VAL A 162 9.24 8.23 -11.54
N ASP A 163 10.43 8.47 -12.08
CA ASP A 163 10.85 7.90 -13.38
C ASP A 163 10.87 6.38 -13.35
N GLU A 164 11.29 5.78 -12.24
CA GLU A 164 11.29 4.32 -12.08
C GLU A 164 9.87 3.74 -12.08
N LEU A 165 8.92 4.41 -11.43
CA LEU A 165 7.53 4.00 -11.48
C LEU A 165 6.98 4.02 -12.91
N ILE A 166 7.23 5.13 -13.62
CA ILE A 166 6.80 5.29 -15.03
C ILE A 166 7.42 4.17 -15.88
N ARG A 167 8.72 3.98 -15.76
CA ARG A 167 9.45 2.95 -16.51
C ARG A 167 8.89 1.55 -16.21
N SER A 168 8.66 1.21 -14.93
CA SER A 168 8.11 -0.09 -14.54
C SER A 168 6.76 -0.37 -15.20
N VAL A 169 5.89 0.64 -15.23
CA VAL A 169 4.56 0.55 -15.86
C VAL A 169 4.67 0.41 -17.38
N GLU A 170 5.53 1.20 -18.04
CA GLU A 170 5.71 1.18 -19.50
C GLU A 170 6.34 -0.14 -19.99
N GLU A 171 7.42 -0.58 -19.38
CA GLU A 171 8.13 -1.82 -19.75
C GLU A 171 7.26 -3.07 -19.59
N ASN A 172 6.34 -3.06 -18.64
CA ASN A 172 5.40 -4.15 -18.46
C ASN A 172 4.14 -4.04 -19.32
N GLY A 173 3.99 -2.96 -20.10
CA GLY A 173 2.86 -2.76 -20.99
C GLY A 173 1.53 -2.58 -20.25
N VAL A 174 1.57 -2.04 -19.03
CA VAL A 174 0.39 -1.68 -18.26
C VAL A 174 -0.21 -0.44 -18.92
N GLY A 175 -1.35 -0.58 -19.57
CA GLY A 175 -1.94 0.45 -20.42
C GLY A 175 -2.58 1.61 -19.66
N ARG A 176 -3.17 2.58 -20.40
CA ARG A 176 -3.81 3.79 -19.84
C ARG A 176 -5.02 3.52 -18.94
N ASN A 177 -5.63 2.35 -19.02
CA ASN A 177 -6.67 1.88 -18.10
C ASN A 177 -6.08 0.98 -17.01
N ALA A 178 -4.85 1.29 -16.66
CA ALA A 178 -4.10 0.52 -15.71
C ALA A 178 -4.72 0.65 -14.31
N ASN A 179 -4.54 -0.40 -13.60
CA ASN A 179 -4.82 -0.60 -12.19
C ASN A 179 -3.66 -0.05 -11.29
N VAL A 180 -3.00 1.03 -11.73
CA VAL A 180 -1.92 1.71 -11.00
C VAL A 180 -2.25 3.19 -10.83
#